data_dd426adc709a866e08da82697bf398f2
#
_entry.id   dd426adc709a866e08da82697bf398f2
#
_cell.length_a   1.000
_cell.length_b   1.000
_cell.length_c   1.000
_cell.angle_alpha   90.00
_cell.angle_beta   90.00
_cell.angle_gamma   90.00
#
_symmetry.space_group_name_H-M   'P 1'
#
loop_
_entity.id
_entity.type
_entity.pdbx_description
1 polymer ?
#
loop_
_entity_poly.entity_id
_entity_poly.type
_entity_poly.pdbx_seq_one_letter_code
_entity_poly.pdbx_strand_id
1 'polypeptide(L)'
;MHYANNPILPGFRPDPSICRVGDDYYLVTSSFAYFPGVPVYHSKDLANWEQIGHVLTRESQLHLENAGHSRGIYAPTLRYFQGRYYMITTNVSHRDNFIVTAESPEGPWSDPYYLDEDAPGIDPSLFFDEDEDGTVHCYYVGTRPNQKHGVRYNGDWEIWVQELDLKTMELIGESKKIWKGAMHHVIWPEGPHLYKKD
;
A
#
# COMPACT_ATOMS: atom_id res chain seq x y z
N MET A 1 -0.58 -26.19 -20.19
CA MET A 1 -1.38 -25.82 -19.01
C MET A 1 -0.38 -25.74 -17.86
N HIS A 2 -0.24 -24.58 -17.21
CA HIS A 2 0.68 -24.42 -16.09
C HIS A 2 -0.12 -24.64 -14.80
N TYR A 3 0.42 -25.39 -13.86
CA TYR A 3 -0.19 -25.67 -12.56
C TYR A 3 0.68 -25.04 -11.47
N ALA A 4 0.08 -24.36 -10.54
CA ALA A 4 0.71 -23.93 -9.28
C ALA A 4 0.18 -24.78 -8.14
N ASN A 5 1.04 -25.20 -7.25
CA ASN A 5 0.67 -25.88 -6.01
C ASN A 5 0.38 -24.83 -4.93
N ASN A 6 -0.79 -24.89 -4.32
CA ASN A 6 -1.11 -24.06 -3.18
C ASN A 6 -0.67 -24.70 -1.87
N PRO A 7 -0.19 -23.92 -0.89
CA PRO A 7 0.06 -22.49 -0.97
C PRO A 7 1.33 -22.16 -1.79
N ILE A 8 1.27 -21.15 -2.67
CA ILE A 8 2.44 -20.69 -3.46
C ILE A 8 3.50 -20.00 -2.59
N LEU A 9 3.09 -19.42 -1.46
CA LEU A 9 3.93 -18.85 -0.41
C LEU A 9 3.44 -19.38 0.95
N PRO A 10 4.04 -20.45 1.49
CA PRO A 10 3.63 -20.99 2.77
C PRO A 10 3.97 -20.07 3.94
N GLY A 11 3.22 -20.19 5.03
CA GLY A 11 3.38 -19.42 6.24
C GLY A 11 2.47 -18.18 6.31
N PHE A 12 2.80 -17.26 7.22
CA PHE A 12 2.04 -16.05 7.46
C PHE A 12 2.44 -14.95 6.48
N ARG A 13 1.61 -14.73 5.45
CA ARG A 13 1.84 -13.78 4.36
C ARG A 13 0.56 -13.01 4.06
N PRO A 14 0.07 -12.19 5.03
CA PRO A 14 -1.20 -11.47 4.87
C PRO A 14 -1.06 -10.25 3.96
N ASP A 15 -2.20 -9.82 3.43
CA ASP A 15 -2.36 -8.57 2.67
C ASP A 15 -1.38 -8.44 1.49
N PRO A 16 -1.30 -9.44 0.58
CA PRO A 16 -0.35 -9.40 -0.51
C PRO A 16 -0.68 -8.31 -1.53
N SER A 17 0.32 -7.52 -1.93
CA SER A 17 0.25 -6.63 -3.07
C SER A 17 1.28 -7.02 -4.11
N ILE A 18 0.84 -7.13 -5.37
CA ILE A 18 1.65 -7.56 -6.51
C ILE A 18 1.89 -6.40 -7.47
N CYS A 19 3.11 -6.34 -8.02
CA CYS A 19 3.50 -5.39 -9.05
C CYS A 19 4.23 -6.14 -10.19
N ARG A 20 3.89 -5.84 -11.44
CA ARG A 20 4.57 -6.40 -12.62
C ARG A 20 5.47 -5.36 -13.25
N VAL A 21 6.71 -5.74 -13.58
CA VAL A 21 7.67 -4.91 -14.32
C VAL A 21 8.29 -5.76 -15.43
N GLY A 22 7.89 -5.50 -16.66
CA GLY A 22 8.29 -6.37 -17.79
C GLY A 22 7.80 -7.81 -17.60
N ASP A 23 8.75 -8.75 -17.49
CA ASP A 23 8.47 -10.18 -17.26
C ASP A 23 8.66 -10.60 -15.80
N ASP A 24 8.89 -9.64 -14.91
CA ASP A 24 9.11 -9.85 -13.50
C ASP A 24 7.87 -9.48 -12.68
N TYR A 25 7.62 -10.26 -11.64
CA TYR A 25 6.57 -10.01 -10.66
C TYR A 25 7.18 -9.83 -9.27
N TYR A 26 6.76 -8.79 -8.59
CA TYR A 26 7.19 -8.49 -7.22
C TYR A 26 5.97 -8.49 -6.31
N LEU A 27 6.12 -9.07 -5.12
CA LEU A 27 5.05 -9.16 -4.14
C LEU A 27 5.58 -8.72 -2.79
N VAL A 28 4.76 -7.96 -2.07
CA VAL A 28 4.99 -7.53 -0.70
C VAL A 28 3.82 -7.96 0.19
N THR A 29 4.09 -8.11 1.49
CA THR A 29 3.06 -8.47 2.47
C THR A 29 3.19 -7.65 3.75
N SER A 30 2.12 -7.56 4.54
CA SER A 30 2.17 -7.01 5.89
C SER A 30 3.21 -7.70 6.75
N SER A 31 3.83 -6.96 7.65
CA SER A 31 4.82 -7.50 8.58
C SER A 31 4.54 -7.22 10.05
N PHE A 32 3.49 -6.44 10.34
CA PHE A 32 3.10 -6.09 11.71
C PHE A 32 4.28 -5.61 12.56
N ALA A 33 4.52 -6.22 13.72
CA ALA A 33 5.59 -5.87 14.64
C ALA A 33 6.93 -6.59 14.34
N TYR A 34 7.06 -7.23 13.18
CA TYR A 34 8.31 -7.93 12.82
C TYR A 34 9.29 -6.99 12.11
N PHE A 35 10.56 -7.11 12.46
CA PHE A 35 11.68 -6.44 11.82
C PHE A 35 12.65 -7.48 11.23
N PRO A 36 13.19 -7.30 10.00
CA PRO A 36 12.88 -6.22 9.05
C PRO A 36 11.44 -6.26 8.53
N GLY A 37 10.88 -5.09 8.17
CA GLY A 37 9.49 -4.96 7.75
C GLY A 37 9.31 -5.06 6.24
N VAL A 38 8.10 -5.48 5.85
CA VAL A 38 7.64 -5.61 4.46
C VAL A 38 8.59 -6.47 3.61
N PRO A 39 8.49 -7.80 3.70
CA PRO A 39 9.28 -8.70 2.86
C PRO A 39 8.92 -8.51 1.38
N VAL A 40 9.92 -8.60 0.52
CA VAL A 40 9.79 -8.50 -0.94
C VAL A 40 10.09 -9.86 -1.55
N TYR A 41 9.18 -10.34 -2.37
CA TYR A 41 9.31 -11.58 -3.13
C TYR A 41 9.36 -11.29 -4.62
N HIS A 42 10.09 -12.10 -5.36
CA HIS A 42 10.22 -12.06 -6.81
C HIS A 42 9.74 -13.36 -7.44
N SER A 43 9.13 -13.26 -8.61
CA SER A 43 8.73 -14.40 -9.43
C SER A 43 8.75 -14.05 -10.92
N LYS A 44 8.97 -15.06 -11.76
CA LYS A 44 8.82 -15.00 -13.23
C LYS A 44 7.52 -15.63 -13.73
N ASP A 45 6.80 -16.37 -12.89
CA ASP A 45 5.69 -17.22 -13.33
C ASP A 45 4.46 -17.18 -12.39
N LEU A 46 4.49 -16.35 -11.34
CA LEU A 46 3.44 -16.24 -10.30
C LEU A 46 3.24 -17.50 -9.45
N ALA A 47 3.98 -18.56 -9.70
CA ALA A 47 3.87 -19.84 -9.00
C ALA A 47 5.07 -20.11 -8.09
N ASN A 48 6.27 -19.73 -8.54
CA ASN A 48 7.52 -19.90 -7.81
C ASN A 48 8.03 -18.54 -7.36
N TRP A 49 8.16 -18.35 -6.05
CA TRP A 49 8.52 -17.08 -5.43
C TRP A 49 9.81 -17.23 -4.60
N GLU A 50 10.70 -16.29 -4.76
CA GLU A 50 11.91 -16.15 -3.94
C GLU A 50 11.86 -14.85 -3.15
N GLN A 51 12.19 -14.91 -1.86
CA GLN A 51 12.32 -13.69 -1.06
C GLN A 51 13.65 -13.04 -1.38
N ILE A 52 13.63 -11.82 -1.93
CA ILE A 52 14.81 -11.07 -2.35
C ILE A 52 15.27 -10.02 -1.33
N GLY A 53 14.46 -9.69 -0.34
CA GLY A 53 14.79 -8.69 0.67
C GLY A 53 13.60 -8.21 1.48
N HIS A 54 13.76 -7.00 2.02
CA HIS A 54 12.72 -6.28 2.76
C HIS A 54 12.79 -4.79 2.39
N VAL A 55 11.64 -4.13 2.43
CA VAL A 55 11.55 -2.68 2.17
C VAL A 55 12.08 -1.86 3.35
N LEU A 56 11.69 -2.22 4.57
CA LEU A 56 11.99 -1.47 5.79
C LEU A 56 13.06 -2.18 6.60
N THR A 57 14.32 -1.74 6.45
CA THR A 57 15.50 -2.40 7.00
C THR A 57 16.29 -1.54 7.99
N ARG A 58 15.89 -0.29 8.19
CA ARG A 58 16.58 0.67 9.06
C ARG A 58 15.63 1.21 10.15
N GLU A 59 16.19 1.57 11.29
CA GLU A 59 15.43 2.21 12.38
C GLU A 59 14.75 3.51 11.94
N SER A 60 15.39 4.29 11.03
CA SER A 60 14.80 5.50 10.47
C SER A 60 13.54 5.25 9.61
N GLN A 61 13.34 4.03 9.16
CA GLN A 61 12.20 3.64 8.32
C GLN A 61 11.07 2.97 9.13
N LEU A 62 11.39 2.33 10.25
CA LEU A 62 10.46 1.45 10.93
C LEU A 62 10.55 1.59 12.45
N HIS A 63 9.59 2.31 12.99
CA HIS A 63 9.42 2.53 14.43
C HIS A 63 8.40 1.53 14.98
N LEU A 64 8.88 0.57 15.78
CA LEU A 64 8.05 -0.49 16.38
C LEU A 64 8.10 -0.52 17.91
N GLU A 65 8.73 0.45 18.56
CA GLU A 65 9.01 0.47 20.01
C GLU A 65 7.74 0.32 20.86
N ASN A 66 6.62 0.81 20.34
CA ASN A 66 5.31 0.74 21.00
C ASN A 66 4.32 -0.19 20.26
N ALA A 67 4.79 -0.96 19.29
CA ALA A 67 3.95 -1.87 18.54
C ALA A 67 3.59 -3.08 19.40
N GLY A 68 2.32 -3.17 19.78
CA GLY A 68 1.78 -4.38 20.42
C GLY A 68 1.67 -5.53 19.39
N HIS A 69 1.30 -6.70 19.88
CA HIS A 69 1.03 -7.87 19.05
C HIS A 69 -0.02 -7.53 17.96
N SER A 70 0.22 -7.90 16.73
CA SER A 70 -0.62 -7.59 15.56
C SER A 70 -0.83 -6.08 15.29
N ARG A 71 0.11 -5.25 15.73
CA ARG A 71 0.17 -3.82 15.43
C ARG A 71 1.44 -3.55 14.60
N GLY A 72 1.70 -2.29 14.24
CA GLY A 72 2.83 -1.90 13.39
C GLY A 72 2.42 -1.82 11.93
N ILE A 73 3.11 -2.54 11.03
CA ILE A 73 2.93 -2.42 9.58
C ILE A 73 1.77 -3.27 9.08
N TYR A 74 0.74 -2.59 8.57
CA TYR A 74 -0.44 -3.16 7.95
C TYR A 74 -0.26 -3.31 6.43
N ALA A 75 -1.35 -3.45 5.68
CA ALA A 75 -1.34 -3.76 4.25
C ALA A 75 -0.45 -2.82 3.42
N PRO A 76 0.66 -3.31 2.86
CA PRO A 76 1.48 -2.53 1.94
C PRO A 76 0.93 -2.62 0.52
N THR A 77 1.13 -1.55 -0.25
CA THR A 77 0.92 -1.58 -1.70
C THR A 77 2.21 -1.25 -2.42
N LEU A 78 2.59 -2.09 -3.38
CA LEU A 78 3.75 -1.90 -4.23
C LEU A 78 3.29 -1.47 -5.63
N ARG A 79 3.92 -0.41 -6.17
CA ARG A 79 3.72 0.06 -7.55
C ARG A 79 5.08 0.37 -8.19
N TYR A 80 5.11 0.24 -9.52
CA TYR A 80 6.24 0.68 -10.33
C TYR A 80 5.74 1.69 -11.36
N PHE A 81 6.41 2.82 -11.44
CA PHE A 81 6.09 3.86 -12.39
C PHE A 81 7.34 4.63 -12.80
N GLN A 82 7.56 4.79 -14.10
CA GLN A 82 8.66 5.57 -14.70
C GLN A 82 10.04 5.30 -14.08
N GLY A 83 10.41 4.01 -13.95
CA GLY A 83 11.74 3.61 -13.47
C GLY A 83 11.89 3.55 -11.95
N ARG A 84 10.82 3.77 -11.17
CA ARG A 84 10.85 3.84 -9.71
C ARG A 84 9.78 2.96 -9.09
N TYR A 85 10.16 2.28 -8.02
CA TYR A 85 9.23 1.56 -7.15
C TYR A 85 8.73 2.50 -6.06
N TYR A 86 7.44 2.39 -5.75
CA TYR A 86 6.75 3.08 -4.68
C TYR A 86 6.10 2.04 -3.79
N MET A 87 6.43 2.03 -2.52
CA MET A 87 5.71 1.24 -1.53
C MET A 87 5.04 2.20 -0.55
N ILE A 88 3.73 2.05 -0.38
CA ILE A 88 2.92 2.77 0.59
C ILE A 88 2.31 1.80 1.57
N THR A 89 2.26 2.14 2.84
CA THR A 89 1.69 1.30 3.91
C THR A 89 1.28 2.16 5.10
N THR A 90 0.67 1.52 6.09
CA THR A 90 0.30 2.13 7.37
C THR A 90 1.13 1.53 8.50
N ASN A 91 1.76 2.36 9.33
CA ASN A 91 2.23 1.94 10.64
C ASN A 91 1.23 2.42 11.72
N VAL A 92 0.31 1.55 12.11
CA VAL A 92 -0.74 1.89 13.09
C VAL A 92 -0.22 2.13 14.52
N SER A 93 1.09 2.07 14.71
CA SER A 93 1.76 2.35 15.98
C SER A 93 2.62 3.62 15.94
N HIS A 94 2.81 4.22 14.75
CA HIS A 94 3.65 5.40 14.56
C HIS A 94 3.30 6.14 13.24
N ARG A 95 2.80 7.39 13.35
CA ARG A 95 2.57 8.33 12.23
C ARG A 95 1.79 7.79 11.01
N ASP A 96 0.98 6.75 11.21
CA ASP A 96 0.05 6.18 10.23
C ASP A 96 0.63 5.92 8.81
N ASN A 97 0.10 6.56 7.77
CA ASN A 97 0.43 6.26 6.37
C ASN A 97 1.73 6.94 5.91
N PHE A 98 2.57 6.20 5.18
CA PHE A 98 3.81 6.73 4.63
C PHE A 98 4.21 6.03 3.32
N ILE A 99 5.05 6.72 2.54
CA ILE A 99 5.59 6.24 1.27
C ILE A 99 7.10 6.09 1.39
N VAL A 100 7.67 5.03 0.81
CA VAL A 100 9.10 4.90 0.54
C VAL A 100 9.30 4.54 -0.93
N THR A 101 10.43 4.96 -1.51
CA THR A 101 10.74 4.75 -2.92
C THR A 101 12.10 4.12 -3.13
N ALA A 102 12.27 3.39 -4.24
CA ALA A 102 13.55 2.82 -4.65
C ALA A 102 13.65 2.73 -6.18
N GLU A 103 14.87 2.65 -6.70
CA GLU A 103 15.12 2.36 -8.13
C GLU A 103 15.18 0.84 -8.40
N SER A 104 15.47 0.05 -7.37
CA SER A 104 15.46 -1.42 -7.42
C SER A 104 14.50 -1.98 -6.37
N PRO A 105 13.82 -3.12 -6.65
CA PRO A 105 12.92 -3.76 -5.68
C PRO A 105 13.68 -4.28 -4.44
N GLU A 106 14.98 -4.51 -4.57
CA GLU A 106 15.87 -4.88 -3.46
C GLU A 106 16.33 -3.67 -2.63
N GLY A 107 16.07 -2.46 -3.12
CA GLY A 107 16.50 -1.20 -2.53
C GLY A 107 17.83 -0.65 -3.09
N PRO A 108 18.48 0.28 -2.39
CA PRO A 108 18.07 0.84 -1.11
C PRO A 108 16.77 1.65 -1.22
N TRP A 109 15.89 1.46 -0.25
CA TRP A 109 14.64 2.24 -0.13
C TRP A 109 14.90 3.56 0.60
N SER A 110 14.17 4.60 0.23
CA SER A 110 14.26 5.92 0.87
C SER A 110 13.87 5.88 2.34
N ASP A 111 14.13 6.95 3.07
CA ASP A 111 13.42 7.21 4.32
C ASP A 111 11.96 7.54 4.05
N PRO A 112 11.06 7.38 5.04
CA PRO A 112 9.63 7.56 4.85
C PRO A 112 9.23 9.01 4.55
N TYR A 113 8.33 9.18 3.59
CA TYR A 113 7.53 10.37 3.41
C TYR A 113 6.20 10.14 4.13
N TYR A 114 6.04 10.74 5.30
CA TYR A 114 4.84 10.59 6.11
C TYR A 114 3.71 11.48 5.60
N LEU A 115 2.51 10.94 5.53
CA LEU A 115 1.30 11.65 5.12
C LEU A 115 0.51 12.18 6.33
N ASP A 116 0.86 11.71 7.53
CA ASP A 116 0.31 12.15 8.83
C ASP A 116 -1.23 12.30 8.81
N GLU A 117 -1.74 13.40 9.39
CA GLU A 117 -3.17 13.66 9.51
C GLU A 117 -3.89 13.91 8.16
N ASP A 118 -3.14 14.20 7.08
CA ASP A 118 -3.70 14.43 5.74
C ASP A 118 -4.24 13.14 5.11
N ALA A 119 -3.69 11.99 5.51
CA ALA A 119 -4.11 10.68 5.03
C ALA A 119 -4.63 9.78 6.16
N PRO A 120 -5.78 10.09 6.77
CA PRO A 120 -6.32 9.28 7.86
C PRO A 120 -6.79 7.90 7.38
N GLY A 121 -6.63 6.89 8.24
CA GLY A 121 -7.11 5.53 8.00
C GLY A 121 -5.99 4.55 7.66
N ILE A 122 -6.33 3.47 6.97
CA ILE A 122 -5.43 2.36 6.67
C ILE A 122 -5.54 1.89 5.22
N ASP A 123 -4.76 0.86 4.87
CA ASP A 123 -4.78 0.18 3.57
C ASP A 123 -4.59 1.11 2.38
N PRO A 124 -3.54 1.94 2.38
CA PRO A 124 -3.32 2.87 1.29
C PRO A 124 -2.85 2.17 0.02
N SER A 125 -3.26 2.71 -1.12
CA SER A 125 -2.70 2.34 -2.42
C SER A 125 -2.43 3.58 -3.27
N LEU A 126 -1.55 3.43 -4.28
CA LEU A 126 -1.29 4.45 -5.27
C LEU A 126 -1.81 4.00 -6.63
N PHE A 127 -2.34 4.95 -7.38
CA PHE A 127 -2.73 4.77 -8.77
C PHE A 127 -2.12 5.88 -9.61
N PHE A 128 -1.38 5.48 -10.65
CA PHE A 128 -0.77 6.39 -11.61
C PHE A 128 -1.61 6.42 -12.87
N ASP A 129 -1.95 7.61 -13.34
CA ASP A 129 -2.63 7.86 -14.59
C ASP A 129 -1.81 8.84 -15.43
N GLU A 130 -1.82 8.65 -16.72
CA GLU A 130 -1.16 9.53 -17.67
C GLU A 130 -2.19 9.96 -18.72
N ASP A 131 -2.35 11.26 -18.84
CA ASP A 131 -3.24 11.87 -19.82
C ASP A 131 -2.66 11.78 -21.24
N GLU A 132 -3.49 12.07 -22.24
CA GLU A 132 -3.09 12.03 -23.67
C GLU A 132 -1.96 13.02 -24.00
N ASP A 133 -1.80 14.08 -23.23
CA ASP A 133 -0.73 15.07 -23.38
C ASP A 133 0.57 14.71 -22.62
N GLY A 134 0.59 13.56 -21.93
CA GLY A 134 1.72 13.09 -21.12
C GLY A 134 1.75 13.65 -19.70
N THR A 135 0.72 14.36 -19.27
CA THR A 135 0.61 14.82 -17.87
C THR A 135 0.35 13.62 -16.97
N VAL A 136 1.17 13.46 -15.93
CA VAL A 136 1.07 12.37 -14.96
C VAL A 136 0.32 12.84 -13.72
N HIS A 137 -0.67 12.06 -13.33
CA HIS A 137 -1.40 12.18 -12.08
C HIS A 137 -1.14 10.96 -11.20
N CYS A 138 -0.90 11.19 -9.92
CA CYS A 138 -0.84 10.13 -8.93
C CYS A 138 -1.98 10.31 -7.94
N TYR A 139 -2.72 9.25 -7.67
CA TYR A 139 -3.81 9.25 -6.72
C TYR A 139 -3.51 8.34 -5.55
N TYR A 140 -3.60 8.90 -4.35
CA TYR A 140 -3.74 8.16 -3.11
C TYR A 140 -5.15 7.62 -3.01
N VAL A 141 -5.30 6.36 -2.63
CA VAL A 141 -6.58 5.72 -2.32
C VAL A 141 -6.43 4.98 -1.01
N GLY A 142 -7.37 5.14 -0.09
CA GLY A 142 -7.33 4.49 1.21
C GLY A 142 -8.72 4.31 1.79
N THR A 143 -8.79 3.71 2.96
CA THR A 143 -10.01 3.61 3.75
C THR A 143 -9.90 4.45 5.01
N ARG A 144 -10.99 5.12 5.38
CA ARG A 144 -11.05 6.00 6.56
C ARG A 144 -12.42 5.96 7.23
N PRO A 145 -12.53 6.37 8.50
CA PRO A 145 -13.83 6.63 9.14
C PRO A 145 -14.65 7.62 8.32
N ASN A 146 -15.98 7.39 8.26
CA ASN A 146 -16.89 8.22 7.50
C ASN A 146 -16.82 9.70 7.93
N GLN A 147 -16.42 10.58 7.02
CA GLN A 147 -16.22 12.01 7.30
C GLN A 147 -17.53 12.81 7.29
N LYS A 148 -18.45 12.47 6.39
CA LYS A 148 -19.65 13.29 6.15
C LYS A 148 -20.66 13.24 7.29
N HIS A 149 -20.83 12.09 7.91
CA HIS A 149 -21.86 11.86 8.93
C HIS A 149 -21.29 11.42 10.27
N GLY A 150 -19.96 11.37 10.39
CA GLY A 150 -19.30 10.71 11.49
C GLY A 150 -19.53 9.20 11.48
N VAL A 151 -18.93 8.50 12.43
CA VAL A 151 -19.08 7.04 12.60
C VAL A 151 -20.43 6.74 13.25
N ARG A 152 -21.37 6.17 12.51
CA ARG A 152 -22.73 5.85 12.97
C ARG A 152 -22.83 4.46 13.61
N TYR A 153 -21.93 3.57 13.23
CA TYR A 153 -21.79 2.20 13.78
C TYR A 153 -20.30 1.79 13.70
N ASN A 154 -19.92 0.76 14.44
CA ASN A 154 -18.54 0.28 14.40
C ASN A 154 -18.16 -0.15 13.00
N GLY A 155 -17.07 0.40 12.48
CA GLY A 155 -16.59 0.13 11.12
C GLY A 155 -17.36 0.88 10.01
N ASP A 156 -18.12 1.94 10.32
CA ASP A 156 -18.70 2.86 9.33
C ASP A 156 -17.60 3.68 8.66
N TRP A 157 -16.93 3.04 7.73
CA TRP A 157 -15.80 3.59 7.01
C TRP A 157 -16.17 3.82 5.54
N GLU A 158 -15.28 4.48 4.82
CA GLU A 158 -15.45 4.81 3.40
C GLU A 158 -14.11 4.71 2.66
N ILE A 159 -14.18 4.32 1.40
CA ILE A 159 -13.05 4.43 0.47
C ILE A 159 -13.02 5.86 -0.07
N TRP A 160 -11.84 6.44 -0.07
CA TRP A 160 -11.60 7.81 -0.53
C TRP A 160 -10.36 7.90 -1.41
N VAL A 161 -10.31 8.96 -2.20
CA VAL A 161 -9.22 9.25 -3.14
C VAL A 161 -8.85 10.72 -3.03
N GLN A 162 -7.56 11.01 -3.19
CA GLN A 162 -7.02 12.36 -3.30
C GLN A 162 -5.76 12.34 -4.17
N GLU A 163 -5.49 13.40 -4.89
CA GLU A 163 -4.28 13.52 -5.69
C GLU A 163 -3.05 13.67 -4.79
N LEU A 164 -1.94 13.02 -5.20
CA LEU A 164 -0.64 13.07 -4.56
C LEU A 164 0.36 13.76 -5.49
N ASP A 165 0.99 14.82 -5.05
CA ASP A 165 2.12 15.41 -5.76
C ASP A 165 3.37 14.55 -5.58
N LEU A 166 3.86 13.96 -6.68
CA LEU A 166 5.03 13.08 -6.66
C LEU A 166 6.36 13.80 -6.38
N LYS A 167 6.39 15.14 -6.43
CA LYS A 167 7.60 15.92 -6.16
C LYS A 167 7.75 16.23 -4.68
N THR A 168 6.63 16.57 -4.03
CA THR A 168 6.61 16.91 -2.60
C THR A 168 6.23 15.69 -1.74
N MET A 169 5.60 14.66 -2.32
CA MET A 169 4.98 13.53 -1.62
C MET A 169 3.87 13.96 -0.66
N GLU A 170 3.14 15.01 -1.03
CA GLU A 170 2.04 15.57 -0.24
C GLU A 170 0.71 15.39 -0.98
N LEU A 171 -0.38 15.21 -0.24
CA LEU A 171 -1.72 15.19 -0.80
C LEU A 171 -2.14 16.60 -1.18
N ILE A 172 -2.68 16.75 -2.40
CA ILE A 172 -3.11 18.03 -2.96
C ILE A 172 -4.57 17.98 -3.39
N GLY A 173 -5.19 19.16 -3.44
CA GLY A 173 -6.59 19.28 -3.84
C GLY A 173 -7.56 18.74 -2.79
N GLU A 174 -8.78 18.45 -3.21
CA GLU A 174 -9.88 18.01 -2.33
C GLU A 174 -10.00 16.48 -2.30
N SER A 175 -10.13 15.90 -1.10
CA SER A 175 -10.39 14.47 -0.95
C SER A 175 -11.82 14.12 -1.35
N LYS A 176 -12.00 13.00 -2.05
CA LYS A 176 -13.30 12.53 -2.52
C LYS A 176 -13.60 11.14 -2.00
N LYS A 177 -14.75 10.98 -1.37
CA LYS A 177 -15.30 9.66 -1.10
C LYS A 177 -15.77 9.03 -2.40
N ILE A 178 -15.33 7.81 -2.70
CA ILE A 178 -15.70 7.08 -3.91
C ILE A 178 -16.60 5.86 -3.64
N TRP A 179 -16.50 5.25 -2.45
CA TRP A 179 -17.29 4.07 -2.13
C TRP A 179 -17.45 3.85 -0.63
N LYS A 180 -18.47 3.14 -0.19
CA LYS A 180 -18.72 2.79 1.20
C LYS A 180 -19.29 1.38 1.40
N GLY A 181 -19.11 0.52 0.40
CA GLY A 181 -19.67 -0.83 0.40
C GLY A 181 -20.92 -0.96 -0.47
N ALA A 182 -21.13 -2.17 -0.97
CA ALA A 182 -22.25 -2.53 -1.85
C ALA A 182 -23.53 -2.86 -1.10
N MET A 183 -23.47 -3.08 0.21
CA MET A 183 -24.59 -3.49 1.06
C MET A 183 -24.85 -2.46 2.16
N HIS A 184 -26.00 -2.56 2.80
CA HIS A 184 -26.31 -1.74 3.97
C HIS A 184 -25.51 -2.19 5.18
N HIS A 185 -24.91 -1.24 5.93
CA HIS A 185 -24.09 -1.49 7.10
C HIS A 185 -22.84 -2.35 6.82
N VAL A 186 -22.18 -2.11 5.68
CA VAL A 186 -20.85 -2.69 5.46
C VAL A 186 -19.89 -2.18 6.54
N ILE A 187 -19.20 -3.13 7.17
CA ILE A 187 -18.21 -2.87 8.20
C ILE A 187 -16.83 -2.92 7.54
N TRP A 188 -16.04 -1.85 7.68
CA TRP A 188 -14.69 -1.72 7.17
C TRP A 188 -14.54 -2.13 5.69
N PRO A 189 -15.02 -1.31 4.73
CA PRO A 189 -14.58 -1.48 3.36
C PRO A 189 -13.08 -1.16 3.30
N GLU A 190 -12.25 -2.16 3.01
CA GLU A 190 -10.78 -2.11 3.14
C GLU A 190 -10.09 -2.53 1.84
N GLY A 191 -8.75 -2.33 1.78
CA GLY A 191 -7.90 -2.80 0.70
C GLY A 191 -8.23 -2.22 -0.68
N PRO A 192 -8.47 -0.90 -0.85
CA PRO A 192 -8.85 -0.34 -2.15
C PRO A 192 -7.68 -0.30 -3.12
N HIS A 193 -7.88 -0.77 -4.36
CA HIS A 193 -6.94 -0.62 -5.46
C HIS A 193 -7.67 -0.13 -6.70
N LEU A 194 -7.15 0.92 -7.34
CA LEU A 194 -7.63 1.39 -8.63
C LEU A 194 -6.83 0.77 -9.77
N TYR A 195 -7.53 0.46 -10.86
CA TYR A 195 -6.95 -0.03 -12.11
C TYR A 195 -7.64 0.66 -13.29
N LYS A 196 -6.86 1.01 -14.31
CA LYS A 196 -7.38 1.48 -15.60
C LYS A 196 -7.61 0.27 -16.50
N LYS A 197 -8.78 0.20 -17.10
CA LYS A 197 -9.13 -0.78 -18.11
C LYS A 197 -9.64 -0.05 -19.34
N ASP A 198 -9.10 -0.41 -20.49
CA ASP A 198 -9.54 0.07 -21.82
C ASP A 198 -10.96 -0.40 -22.16
#